data_1fb14130b40cb2b5d9343be02b605ed5
#
_entry.id   1fb14130b40cb2b5d9343be02b605ed5
#
_cell.length_a   1.000
_cell.length_b   1.000
_cell.length_c   1.000
_cell.angle_alpha   90.00
_cell.angle_beta   90.00
_cell.angle_gamma   90.00
#
_symmetry.space_group_name_H-M   'P 1'
#
loop_
_entity.id
_entity.type
_entity.pdbx_description
1 polymer ?
#
loop_
_entity_poly.entity_id
_entity_poly.type
_entity_poly.pdbx_seq_one_letter_code
_entity_poly.pdbx_strand_id
1 'polypeptide(L)'
;MKRLIIGLVLFAPGLLMAQRLSKGLHIPEVTIYGKRPMKDIGVQKTQMDSVVLKENIALSMADVLTFNSSIFVKSYGRATLSTVAFRGTSPSHTQVTWNGMRINNPMLGMTDFSMIPSYFIDDASLLHGTSSVNETGGGLGGSVKLSTQPADADGFGLQYIQGIGSFKTFDEFLRLTYGNEHWQSSTRLVYSSSPNDYSYRNHDKKENVYDENMNIIGQYYPKEKNRSGSFKDMHLLQEVYYNTRKGDRFGLNAWYIQSNRELPMLTTDYGDENDFENRQRENTFRGILSWDHMRENWKLGVKGGYIHTEMKYDYKRDAGNGVMTSMTRSRSKVNTFYGQTEGEYYIGKKWLFTLNASAHQHFVESRDKNIIRQDGNKAIVGYSKGRTELSGSTSAKWQPNDRMGMSVVLREEM
;
A
#
# COMPACT_ATOMS: atom_id res chain seq x y z
N MET A 1 15.89 35.99 7.83
CA MET A 1 14.63 36.70 8.11
C MET A 1 13.56 36.58 7.01
N LYS A 2 13.61 35.59 6.10
CA LYS A 2 12.55 35.36 5.04
C LYS A 2 11.70 34.08 5.23
N ARG A 3 11.83 33.42 6.38
CA ARG A 3 11.08 32.16 6.66
C ARG A 3 9.95 32.30 7.68
N LEU A 4 9.70 33.52 8.18
CA LEU A 4 8.70 33.78 9.25
C LEU A 4 7.36 34.34 8.72
N ILE A 5 7.24 34.65 7.43
CA ILE A 5 6.05 35.31 6.85
C ILE A 5 5.05 34.32 6.25
N ILE A 6 5.44 33.08 5.94
CA ILE A 6 4.53 32.07 5.36
C ILE A 6 3.66 31.39 6.45
N GLY A 7 4.08 31.42 7.71
CA GLY A 7 3.31 30.81 8.81
C GLY A 7 2.11 31.64 9.31
N LEU A 8 2.04 32.93 8.96
CA LEU A 8 1.02 33.84 9.54
C LEU A 8 -0.23 33.99 8.68
N VAL A 9 -0.21 33.53 7.42
CA VAL A 9 -1.36 33.67 6.49
C VAL A 9 -2.33 32.47 6.56
N LEU A 10 -1.93 31.36 7.18
CA LEU A 10 -2.76 30.15 7.30
C LEU A 10 -3.60 30.06 8.59
N PHE A 11 -3.54 31.07 9.48
CA PHE A 11 -4.21 30.99 10.78
C PHE A 11 -5.47 31.87 10.93
N ALA A 12 -5.97 32.50 9.86
CA ALA A 12 -7.06 33.46 10.00
C ALA A 12 -8.20 33.31 8.98
N PRO A 13 -8.87 32.16 8.86
CA PRO A 13 -10.33 32.19 8.72
C PRO A 13 -11.08 31.02 9.40
N GLY A 14 -10.63 30.56 10.55
CA GLY A 14 -11.31 29.46 11.26
C GLY A 14 -12.51 29.85 12.13
N LEU A 15 -12.94 31.12 12.19
CA LEU A 15 -13.89 31.58 13.23
C LEU A 15 -15.28 32.02 12.73
N LEU A 16 -15.66 31.78 11.48
CA LEU A 16 -16.95 32.29 10.97
C LEU A 16 -17.87 31.28 10.29
N MET A 17 -17.76 29.99 10.54
CA MET A 17 -18.75 28.99 10.05
C MET A 17 -19.14 27.94 11.10
N ALA A 18 -19.33 28.33 12.33
CA ALA A 18 -20.05 27.51 13.30
C ALA A 18 -21.48 28.08 13.46
N GLN A 19 -22.44 27.33 13.00
CA GLN A 19 -23.88 27.30 13.28
C GLN A 19 -24.74 27.34 12.02
N ARG A 20 -24.85 26.22 11.35
CA ARG A 20 -26.17 25.77 10.89
C ARG A 20 -26.49 24.49 11.65
N LEU A 21 -27.30 24.62 12.69
CA LEU A 21 -28.01 23.50 13.30
C LEU A 21 -28.81 22.80 12.18
N SER A 22 -28.27 21.66 11.74
CA SER A 22 -29.06 20.76 10.91
C SER A 22 -30.23 20.28 11.75
N LYS A 23 -31.45 20.65 11.36
CA LYS A 23 -32.66 19.94 11.80
C LYS A 23 -32.35 18.45 11.60
N GLY A 24 -32.38 17.67 12.67
CA GLY A 24 -32.14 16.23 12.61
C GLY A 24 -33.06 15.64 11.54
N LEU A 25 -32.49 15.22 10.42
CA LEU A 25 -33.21 14.37 9.48
C LEU A 25 -33.44 13.06 10.22
N HIS A 26 -34.68 12.79 10.55
CA HIS A 26 -35.09 11.47 11.01
C HIS A 26 -35.00 10.55 9.79
N ILE A 27 -33.85 9.89 9.63
CA ILE A 27 -33.67 8.85 8.62
C ILE A 27 -34.37 7.62 9.20
N PRO A 28 -35.49 7.15 8.59
CA PRO A 28 -36.12 5.93 9.04
C PRO A 28 -35.10 4.80 8.94
N GLU A 29 -35.00 3.99 9.98
CA GLU A 29 -34.15 2.81 10.01
C GLU A 29 -34.50 1.89 8.83
N VAL A 30 -33.69 1.94 7.78
CA VAL A 30 -33.81 1.01 6.66
C VAL A 30 -33.06 -0.24 7.08
N THR A 31 -33.76 -1.22 7.63
CA THR A 31 -33.22 -2.54 7.84
C THR A 31 -33.01 -3.22 6.48
N ILE A 32 -31.85 -3.03 5.91
CA ILE A 32 -31.44 -3.74 4.70
C ILE A 32 -31.13 -5.17 5.15
N TYR A 33 -32.06 -6.10 4.97
CA TYR A 33 -31.74 -7.51 4.95
C TYR A 33 -30.84 -7.75 3.75
N GLY A 34 -29.53 -7.60 3.96
CA GLY A 34 -28.52 -7.75 2.91
C GLY A 34 -28.54 -9.17 2.37
N LYS A 35 -29.25 -9.38 1.28
CA LYS A 35 -29.12 -10.59 0.50
C LYS A 35 -27.66 -10.68 0.05
N ARG A 36 -26.97 -11.78 0.36
CA ARG A 36 -25.59 -12.00 -0.06
C ARG A 36 -25.50 -11.82 -1.59
N PRO A 37 -24.64 -10.91 -2.09
CA PRO A 37 -24.51 -10.72 -3.53
C PRO A 37 -24.15 -12.06 -4.20
N MET A 38 -24.73 -12.35 -5.35
CA MET A 38 -24.46 -13.58 -6.08
C MET A 38 -22.95 -13.75 -6.38
N LYS A 39 -22.22 -12.65 -6.52
CA LYS A 39 -20.76 -12.64 -6.67
C LYS A 39 -20.00 -13.26 -5.49
N ASP A 40 -20.54 -13.18 -4.28
CA ASP A 40 -19.88 -13.65 -3.06
C ASP A 40 -20.24 -15.10 -2.69
N ILE A 41 -21.05 -15.79 -3.54
CA ILE A 41 -21.35 -17.20 -3.35
C ILE A 41 -20.07 -18.03 -3.52
N GLY A 42 -19.78 -18.87 -2.53
CA GLY A 42 -18.56 -19.71 -2.49
C GLY A 42 -17.28 -18.94 -2.16
N VAL A 43 -17.39 -17.65 -1.79
CA VAL A 43 -16.25 -16.78 -1.44
C VAL A 43 -16.22 -16.52 0.04
N GLN A 44 -15.08 -16.80 0.69
CA GLN A 44 -14.82 -16.35 2.06
C GLN A 44 -14.13 -14.98 1.99
N LYS A 45 -14.88 -13.92 2.27
CA LYS A 45 -14.45 -12.53 2.19
C LYS A 45 -14.57 -11.86 3.54
N THR A 46 -13.53 -11.14 3.96
CA THR A 46 -13.57 -10.19 5.07
C THR A 46 -13.48 -8.78 4.49
N GLN A 47 -14.50 -7.98 4.76
CA GLN A 47 -14.54 -6.56 4.36
C GLN A 47 -14.02 -5.71 5.50
N MET A 48 -13.09 -4.78 5.21
CA MET A 48 -12.67 -3.76 6.18
C MET A 48 -13.74 -2.66 6.25
N ASP A 49 -14.03 -2.20 7.45
CA ASP A 49 -14.90 -1.05 7.63
C ASP A 49 -14.22 0.21 7.10
N SER A 50 -14.94 1.01 6.32
CA SER A 50 -14.45 2.28 5.77
C SER A 50 -14.09 3.29 6.87
N VAL A 51 -14.75 3.23 8.02
CA VAL A 51 -14.44 4.06 9.20
C VAL A 51 -13.04 3.74 9.71
N VAL A 52 -12.70 2.46 9.82
CA VAL A 52 -11.36 2.01 10.27
C VAL A 52 -10.25 2.47 9.32
N LEU A 53 -10.51 2.47 8.00
CA LEU A 53 -9.55 2.97 7.00
C LEU A 53 -9.26 4.46 7.17
N LYS A 54 -10.21 5.23 7.74
CA LYS A 54 -10.14 6.68 7.93
C LYS A 54 -9.98 7.09 9.41
N GLU A 55 -9.66 6.15 10.29
CA GLU A 55 -9.55 6.42 11.72
C GLU A 55 -8.38 7.34 12.06
N ASN A 56 -7.22 7.09 11.46
CA ASN A 56 -6.02 7.87 11.75
C ASN A 56 -5.14 8.02 10.50
N ILE A 57 -4.79 9.25 10.18
CA ILE A 57 -3.95 9.62 9.05
C ILE A 57 -2.54 8.97 9.09
N ALA A 58 -2.04 8.70 10.29
CA ALA A 58 -0.71 8.12 10.49
C ALA A 58 -0.64 6.62 10.19
N LEU A 59 -1.80 5.95 10.01
CA LEU A 59 -1.85 4.50 9.78
C LEU A 59 -1.56 4.14 8.33
N SER A 60 -0.74 3.11 8.17
CA SER A 60 -0.58 2.37 6.92
C SER A 60 -1.59 1.22 6.84
N MET A 61 -1.73 0.62 5.67
CA MET A 61 -2.53 -0.60 5.53
C MET A 61 -1.97 -1.76 6.35
N ALA A 62 -0.67 -1.79 6.64
CA ALA A 62 -0.09 -2.78 7.57
C ALA A 62 -0.69 -2.66 8.97
N ASP A 63 -0.80 -1.42 9.48
CA ASP A 63 -1.37 -1.16 10.81
C ASP A 63 -2.84 -1.52 10.85
N VAL A 64 -3.63 -1.08 9.85
CA VAL A 64 -5.06 -1.41 9.76
C VAL A 64 -5.28 -2.93 9.74
N LEU A 65 -4.52 -3.67 8.95
CA LEU A 65 -4.65 -5.13 8.87
C LEU A 65 -4.22 -5.82 10.16
N THR A 66 -3.21 -5.30 10.85
CA THR A 66 -2.75 -5.85 12.14
C THR A 66 -3.83 -5.75 13.21
N PHE A 67 -4.51 -4.60 13.31
CA PHE A 67 -5.48 -4.36 14.36
C PHE A 67 -6.89 -4.88 14.04
N ASN A 68 -7.24 -5.00 12.76
CA ASN A 68 -8.61 -5.24 12.33
C ASN A 68 -8.79 -6.52 11.49
N SER A 69 -7.80 -7.42 11.46
CA SER A 69 -7.92 -8.69 10.75
C SER A 69 -7.22 -9.83 11.48
N SER A 70 -7.55 -11.06 11.05
CA SER A 70 -6.92 -12.29 11.56
C SER A 70 -5.71 -12.73 10.74
N ILE A 71 -5.24 -11.94 9.79
CA ILE A 71 -4.07 -12.29 8.99
C ILE A 71 -2.79 -11.90 9.70
N PHE A 72 -1.73 -12.64 9.44
CA PHE A 72 -0.43 -12.34 10.03
C PHE A 72 0.24 -11.20 9.28
N VAL A 73 0.60 -10.13 10.01
CA VAL A 73 1.39 -9.01 9.50
C VAL A 73 2.75 -9.01 10.19
N LYS A 74 3.81 -9.14 9.40
CA LYS A 74 5.18 -9.00 9.87
C LYS A 74 5.65 -7.58 9.57
N SER A 75 5.90 -6.79 10.62
CA SER A 75 6.38 -5.42 10.52
C SER A 75 7.66 -5.23 11.34
N TYR A 76 8.55 -4.39 10.86
CA TYR A 76 9.79 -4.02 11.54
C TYR A 76 9.76 -2.60 12.12
N GLY A 77 8.56 -2.02 12.22
CA GLY A 77 8.33 -0.67 12.73
C GLY A 77 7.76 0.28 11.67
N ARG A 78 7.52 1.52 12.07
CA ARG A 78 6.93 2.53 11.17
C ARG A 78 7.86 2.82 9.98
N ALA A 79 7.27 2.96 8.80
CA ALA A 79 7.96 3.20 7.52
C ALA A 79 9.06 2.19 7.19
N THR A 80 8.98 0.97 7.75
CA THR A 80 9.85 -0.15 7.39
C THR A 80 9.03 -1.25 6.71
N LEU A 81 9.71 -2.23 6.11
CA LEU A 81 9.04 -3.30 5.39
C LEU A 81 7.96 -3.96 6.26
N SER A 82 6.74 -3.99 5.74
CA SER A 82 5.61 -4.68 6.36
C SER A 82 4.95 -5.61 5.35
N THR A 83 4.93 -6.90 5.67
CA THR A 83 4.41 -7.95 4.79
C THR A 83 3.24 -8.69 5.41
N VAL A 84 2.38 -9.21 4.57
CA VAL A 84 1.14 -9.89 4.95
C VAL A 84 1.18 -11.34 4.49
N ALA A 85 0.75 -12.24 5.35
CA ALA A 85 0.64 -13.67 5.05
C ALA A 85 -0.67 -14.25 5.60
N PHE A 86 -1.35 -15.05 4.78
CA PHE A 86 -2.56 -15.76 5.17
C PHE A 86 -2.21 -17.15 5.68
N ARG A 87 -2.77 -17.55 6.83
CA ARG A 87 -2.75 -18.94 7.35
C ARG A 87 -1.36 -19.60 7.32
N GLY A 88 -0.30 -18.86 7.63
CA GLY A 88 1.06 -19.41 7.69
C GLY A 88 1.74 -19.59 6.32
N THR A 89 1.18 -19.07 5.23
CA THR A 89 1.84 -19.05 3.92
C THR A 89 2.92 -17.97 3.87
N SER A 90 3.79 -18.02 2.85
CA SER A 90 4.75 -16.95 2.59
C SER A 90 4.04 -15.65 2.12
N PRO A 91 4.59 -14.46 2.44
CA PRO A 91 4.10 -13.19 1.87
C PRO A 91 4.04 -13.16 0.33
N SER A 92 4.90 -13.91 -0.35
CA SER A 92 4.88 -14.05 -1.81
C SER A 92 3.66 -14.84 -2.33
N HIS A 93 2.98 -15.58 -1.47
CA HIS A 93 1.74 -16.28 -1.78
C HIS A 93 0.49 -15.42 -1.52
N THR A 94 0.68 -14.18 -1.07
CA THR A 94 -0.40 -13.21 -0.88
C THR A 94 -0.42 -12.26 -2.07
N GLN A 95 -1.51 -12.28 -2.81
CA GLN A 95 -1.70 -11.35 -3.90
C GLN A 95 -2.31 -10.04 -3.40
N VAL A 96 -1.85 -8.94 -3.94
CA VAL A 96 -2.38 -7.60 -3.62
C VAL A 96 -2.76 -6.89 -4.91
N THR A 97 -4.00 -6.41 -4.97
CA THR A 97 -4.47 -5.62 -6.10
C THR A 97 -4.92 -4.23 -5.70
N TRP A 98 -4.67 -3.25 -6.55
CA TRP A 98 -5.22 -1.91 -6.46
C TRP A 98 -6.08 -1.64 -7.70
N ASN A 99 -7.36 -1.35 -7.51
CA ASN A 99 -8.37 -1.19 -8.57
C ASN A 99 -8.37 -2.33 -9.61
N GLY A 100 -8.04 -3.57 -9.14
CA GLY A 100 -7.93 -4.77 -9.95
C GLY A 100 -6.54 -5.04 -10.54
N MET A 101 -5.64 -4.06 -10.58
CA MET A 101 -4.26 -4.25 -11.04
C MET A 101 -3.40 -4.83 -9.92
N ARG A 102 -2.67 -5.93 -10.18
CA ARG A 102 -1.72 -6.53 -9.23
C ARG A 102 -0.54 -5.61 -9.00
N ILE A 103 -0.24 -5.31 -7.73
CA ILE A 103 0.83 -4.39 -7.30
C ILE A 103 1.98 -5.08 -6.58
N ASN A 104 2.01 -6.41 -6.50
CA ASN A 104 3.16 -7.13 -5.98
C ASN A 104 4.41 -6.81 -6.80
N ASN A 105 5.52 -6.54 -6.13
CA ASN A 105 6.80 -6.32 -6.80
C ASN A 105 7.27 -7.63 -7.47
N PRO A 106 7.47 -7.70 -8.78
CA PRO A 106 7.81 -8.95 -9.47
C PRO A 106 9.20 -9.51 -9.12
N MET A 107 10.10 -8.69 -8.53
CA MET A 107 11.39 -9.17 -8.02
C MET A 107 11.26 -9.88 -6.67
N LEU A 108 10.41 -9.34 -5.79
CA LEU A 108 10.26 -9.80 -4.40
C LEU A 108 9.08 -10.75 -4.24
N GLY A 109 8.15 -10.78 -5.20
CA GLY A 109 6.89 -11.52 -5.12
C GLY A 109 5.88 -10.96 -4.12
N MET A 110 6.22 -9.91 -3.37
CA MET A 110 5.41 -9.39 -2.28
C MET A 110 5.16 -7.88 -2.39
N THR A 111 4.26 -7.37 -1.57
CA THR A 111 3.94 -5.95 -1.45
C THR A 111 4.36 -5.46 -0.06
N ASP A 112 4.96 -4.27 0.00
CA ASP A 112 5.21 -3.56 1.25
C ASP A 112 3.97 -2.75 1.64
N PHE A 113 3.25 -3.21 2.67
CA PHE A 113 2.03 -2.59 3.16
C PHE A 113 2.28 -1.32 3.98
N SER A 114 3.51 -1.07 4.42
CA SER A 114 3.88 0.19 5.05
C SER A 114 3.87 1.36 4.08
N MET A 115 3.99 1.06 2.77
CA MET A 115 3.95 2.02 1.67
C MET A 115 2.54 2.34 1.17
N ILE A 116 1.50 1.87 1.84
CA ILE A 116 0.12 2.10 1.44
C ILE A 116 -0.58 2.86 2.56
N PRO A 117 -0.75 4.21 2.43
CA PRO A 117 -1.50 4.98 3.41
C PRO A 117 -2.95 4.51 3.47
N SER A 118 -3.48 4.26 4.68
CA SER A 118 -4.87 3.81 4.83
C SER A 118 -5.87 4.84 4.28
N TYR A 119 -5.57 6.12 4.45
CA TYR A 119 -6.40 7.24 3.96
C TYR A 119 -6.52 7.31 2.43
N PHE A 120 -5.62 6.67 1.67
CA PHE A 120 -5.77 6.56 0.22
C PHE A 120 -6.82 5.54 -0.19
N ILE A 121 -7.07 4.54 0.65
CA ILE A 121 -7.92 3.40 0.34
C ILE A 121 -9.35 3.69 0.81
N ASP A 122 -10.33 3.50 -0.05
CA ASP A 122 -11.75 3.68 0.28
C ASP A 122 -12.44 2.36 0.61
N ASP A 123 -11.93 1.25 0.04
CA ASP A 123 -12.42 -0.09 0.27
C ASP A 123 -11.26 -1.08 0.31
N ALA A 124 -11.25 -1.95 1.31
CA ALA A 124 -10.26 -3.02 1.43
C ALA A 124 -10.97 -4.33 1.79
N SER A 125 -10.68 -5.38 1.04
CA SER A 125 -11.23 -6.70 1.30
C SER A 125 -10.18 -7.81 1.22
N LEU A 126 -10.34 -8.80 2.09
CA LEU A 126 -9.49 -9.97 2.20
C LEU A 126 -10.25 -11.17 1.65
N LEU A 127 -9.68 -11.83 0.66
CA LEU A 127 -10.20 -13.10 0.13
C LEU A 127 -9.33 -14.24 0.66
N HIS A 128 -9.95 -15.19 1.34
CA HIS A 128 -9.23 -16.25 2.04
C HIS A 128 -9.12 -17.52 1.19
N GLY A 129 -7.90 -18.04 1.05
CA GLY A 129 -7.63 -19.34 0.41
C GLY A 129 -8.17 -19.40 -1.02
N THR A 130 -8.95 -20.45 -1.32
CA THR A 130 -9.55 -20.68 -2.64
C THR A 130 -10.51 -19.60 -3.12
N SER A 131 -10.96 -18.70 -2.23
CA SER A 131 -11.78 -17.54 -2.60
C SER A 131 -11.04 -16.55 -3.50
N SER A 132 -9.72 -16.59 -3.51
CA SER A 132 -8.87 -15.77 -4.40
C SER A 132 -8.72 -16.34 -5.82
N VAL A 133 -9.23 -17.53 -6.10
CA VAL A 133 -9.07 -18.20 -7.40
C VAL A 133 -9.70 -17.41 -8.56
N ASN A 134 -10.75 -16.65 -8.30
CA ASN A 134 -11.37 -15.78 -9.31
C ASN A 134 -10.56 -14.50 -9.58
N GLU A 135 -9.56 -14.23 -8.77
CA GLU A 135 -8.74 -13.05 -8.94
C GLU A 135 -7.60 -13.30 -9.92
N THR A 136 -7.29 -12.31 -10.71
CA THR A 136 -6.14 -12.38 -11.63
C THR A 136 -4.85 -12.57 -10.85
N GLY A 137 -4.14 -13.68 -11.07
CA GLY A 137 -2.91 -14.04 -10.38
C GLY A 137 -3.10 -14.59 -8.96
N GLY A 138 -4.18 -15.36 -8.66
CA GLY A 138 -4.58 -15.80 -7.32
C GLY A 138 -3.48 -16.30 -6.41
N GLY A 139 -3.39 -15.72 -5.22
CA GLY A 139 -2.47 -16.18 -4.20
C GLY A 139 -2.92 -17.50 -3.58
N LEU A 140 -2.01 -18.44 -3.39
CA LEU A 140 -2.29 -19.70 -2.68
C LEU A 140 -2.81 -19.48 -1.26
N GLY A 141 -2.33 -18.42 -0.58
CA GLY A 141 -2.75 -18.06 0.76
C GLY A 141 -4.04 -17.25 0.80
N GLY A 142 -4.22 -16.39 -0.17
CA GLY A 142 -5.32 -15.44 -0.27
C GLY A 142 -4.93 -14.17 -1.01
N SER A 143 -5.87 -13.22 -1.08
CA SER A 143 -5.60 -11.93 -1.70
C SER A 143 -6.14 -10.75 -0.90
N VAL A 144 -5.47 -9.62 -1.03
CA VAL A 144 -5.90 -8.32 -0.50
C VAL A 144 -6.30 -7.43 -1.67
N LYS A 145 -7.57 -7.05 -1.70
CA LYS A 145 -8.11 -6.13 -2.70
C LYS A 145 -8.21 -4.73 -2.10
N LEU A 146 -7.58 -3.79 -2.72
CA LEU A 146 -7.62 -2.38 -2.36
C LEU A 146 -8.31 -1.62 -3.48
N SER A 147 -9.25 -0.77 -3.12
CA SER A 147 -9.95 0.07 -4.09
C SER A 147 -9.94 1.53 -3.64
N THR A 148 -9.79 2.40 -4.63
CA THR A 148 -9.97 3.84 -4.48
C THR A 148 -11.13 4.29 -5.34
N GLN A 149 -11.88 5.30 -4.89
CA GLN A 149 -13.02 5.85 -5.60
C GLN A 149 -13.08 7.36 -5.42
N PRO A 150 -13.49 8.13 -6.43
CA PRO A 150 -13.82 9.52 -6.23
C PRO A 150 -15.01 9.62 -5.26
N ALA A 151 -15.11 10.73 -4.54
CA ALA A 151 -16.32 10.98 -3.75
C ALA A 151 -17.52 11.19 -4.68
N ASP A 152 -18.64 10.56 -4.34
CA ASP A 152 -19.94 10.89 -4.93
C ASP A 152 -20.41 12.24 -4.36
N ALA A 153 -19.82 13.32 -4.83
CA ALA A 153 -20.16 14.67 -4.41
C ALA A 153 -20.47 15.52 -5.63
N ASP A 154 -21.59 16.20 -5.60
CA ASP A 154 -21.88 17.26 -6.55
C ASP A 154 -21.09 18.52 -6.14
N GLY A 155 -20.37 19.09 -7.11
CA GLY A 155 -19.58 20.29 -6.91
C GLY A 155 -18.16 20.02 -6.41
N PHE A 156 -17.57 21.02 -5.78
CA PHE A 156 -16.18 21.00 -5.29
C PHE A 156 -16.13 20.66 -3.80
N GLY A 157 -15.24 19.75 -3.43
CA GLY A 157 -14.95 19.37 -2.05
C GLY A 157 -13.45 19.52 -1.73
N LEU A 158 -13.16 19.94 -0.51
CA LEU A 158 -11.82 20.06 0.04
C LEU A 158 -11.78 19.40 1.42
N GLN A 159 -10.82 18.52 1.63
CA GLN A 159 -10.51 17.96 2.94
C GLN A 159 -9.00 18.11 3.20
N TYR A 160 -8.64 18.68 4.34
CA TYR A 160 -7.26 18.76 4.81
C TYR A 160 -7.18 18.25 6.23
N ILE A 161 -6.19 17.41 6.51
CA ILE A 161 -5.94 16.86 7.84
C ILE A 161 -4.45 16.95 8.09
N GLN A 162 -4.08 17.40 9.29
CA GLN A 162 -2.71 17.45 9.77
C GLN A 162 -2.58 16.63 11.06
N GLY A 163 -1.60 15.74 11.09
CA GLY A 163 -1.19 14.98 12.26
C GLY A 163 0.19 15.42 12.75
N ILE A 164 0.35 15.57 14.05
CA ILE A 164 1.63 15.82 14.70
C ILE A 164 1.84 14.76 15.77
N GLY A 165 2.98 14.09 15.71
CA GLY A 165 3.32 12.99 16.60
C GLY A 165 4.66 13.17 17.29
N SER A 166 4.99 12.21 18.17
CA SER A 166 6.29 12.15 18.86
C SER A 166 7.43 12.05 17.84
N PHE A 167 8.63 12.42 18.29
CA PHE A 167 9.86 12.36 17.48
C PHE A 167 9.78 13.20 16.20
N LYS A 168 9.14 14.39 16.31
CA LYS A 168 8.94 15.33 15.19
C LYS A 168 8.29 14.67 13.98
N THR A 169 7.28 13.84 14.23
CA THR A 169 6.48 13.23 13.19
C THR A 169 5.44 14.21 12.68
N PHE A 170 5.35 14.35 11.35
CA PHE A 170 4.35 15.14 10.64
C PHE A 170 3.68 14.26 9.61
N ASP A 171 2.35 14.24 9.66
CA ASP A 171 1.50 13.54 8.70
C ASP A 171 0.50 14.53 8.12
N GLU A 172 0.43 14.65 6.81
CA GLU A 172 -0.47 15.58 6.11
C GLU A 172 -1.27 14.84 5.06
N PHE A 173 -2.56 15.14 5.00
CA PHE A 173 -3.46 14.62 3.97
C PHE A 173 -4.27 15.77 3.38
N LEU A 174 -4.29 15.83 2.05
CA LEU A 174 -5.12 16.73 1.28
C LEU A 174 -5.94 15.92 0.28
N ARG A 175 -7.25 16.17 0.23
CA ARG A 175 -8.14 15.63 -0.80
C ARG A 175 -8.93 16.77 -1.43
N LEU A 176 -8.84 16.86 -2.74
CA LEU A 176 -9.67 17.73 -3.56
C LEU A 176 -10.61 16.84 -4.37
N THR A 177 -11.89 17.14 -4.38
CA THR A 177 -12.88 16.42 -5.15
C THR A 177 -13.69 17.36 -6.01
N TYR A 178 -14.09 16.89 -7.17
CA TYR A 178 -15.03 17.57 -8.03
C TYR A 178 -15.95 16.52 -8.66
N GLY A 179 -17.24 16.77 -8.64
CA GLY A 179 -18.22 15.90 -9.26
C GLY A 179 -19.37 16.66 -9.92
N ASN A 180 -19.92 16.07 -10.96
CA ASN A 180 -21.18 16.44 -11.58
C ASN A 180 -21.81 15.19 -12.21
N GLU A 181 -22.94 15.34 -12.93
CA GLU A 181 -23.67 14.24 -13.58
C GLU A 181 -22.77 13.30 -14.43
N HIS A 182 -21.71 13.82 -15.04
CA HIS A 182 -20.88 13.05 -15.97
C HIS A 182 -19.45 12.86 -15.49
N TRP A 183 -18.87 13.83 -14.78
CA TRP A 183 -17.48 13.83 -14.37
C TRP A 183 -17.34 13.66 -12.87
N GLN A 184 -16.40 12.83 -12.47
CA GLN A 184 -15.95 12.70 -11.09
C GLN A 184 -14.43 12.76 -11.07
N SER A 185 -13.86 13.57 -10.20
CA SER A 185 -12.41 13.71 -10.03
C SER A 185 -12.06 13.74 -8.55
N SER A 186 -10.94 13.10 -8.20
CA SER A 186 -10.36 13.14 -6.86
C SER A 186 -8.84 13.24 -6.97
N THR A 187 -8.27 14.25 -6.32
CA THR A 187 -6.82 14.38 -6.12
C THR A 187 -6.53 14.18 -4.65
N ARG A 188 -5.63 13.26 -4.29
CA ARG A 188 -5.22 13.01 -2.91
C ARG A 188 -3.71 13.14 -2.79
N LEU A 189 -3.27 13.85 -1.78
CA LEU A 189 -1.86 13.97 -1.40
C LEU A 189 -1.70 13.50 0.03
N VAL A 190 -0.72 12.63 0.27
CA VAL A 190 -0.21 12.30 1.61
C VAL A 190 1.26 12.67 1.66
N TYR A 191 1.65 13.35 2.71
CA TYR A 191 3.05 13.54 3.07
C TYR A 191 3.26 13.11 4.50
N SER A 192 4.27 12.28 4.75
CA SER A 192 4.61 11.79 6.06
C SER A 192 6.12 11.86 6.27
N SER A 193 6.57 12.39 7.41
CA SER A 193 7.98 12.46 7.72
C SER A 193 8.25 12.38 9.21
N SER A 194 9.37 11.74 9.58
CA SER A 194 9.88 11.72 10.95
C SER A 194 11.38 11.42 10.95
N PRO A 195 12.18 12.06 11.81
CA PRO A 195 13.51 11.57 12.15
C PRO A 195 13.45 10.25 12.93
N ASN A 196 12.34 9.95 13.62
CA ASN A 196 12.11 8.70 14.35
C ASN A 196 13.27 8.35 15.31
N ASP A 197 13.83 9.38 15.96
CA ASP A 197 15.04 9.36 16.78
C ASP A 197 14.74 9.07 18.26
N TYR A 198 13.81 8.17 18.53
CA TYR A 198 13.44 7.80 19.89
C TYR A 198 14.60 7.23 20.68
N SER A 199 14.56 7.46 22.01
CA SER A 199 15.52 6.87 22.92
C SER A 199 14.97 5.53 23.45
N TYR A 200 15.84 4.54 23.54
CA TYR A 200 15.52 3.24 24.10
C TYR A 200 16.63 2.76 25.04
N ARG A 201 16.33 1.81 25.90
CA ARG A 201 17.34 1.15 26.74
C ARG A 201 17.81 -0.08 25.98
N ASN A 202 19.13 -0.11 25.65
CA ASN A 202 19.71 -1.23 24.90
C ASN A 202 19.98 -2.39 25.86
N HIS A 203 19.12 -3.43 25.80
CA HIS A 203 19.25 -4.62 26.62
C HIS A 203 20.29 -5.62 26.07
N ASP A 204 20.80 -5.43 24.89
CA ASP A 204 21.82 -6.27 24.28
C ASP A 204 23.25 -5.81 24.65
N LYS A 205 23.36 -4.60 25.23
CA LYS A 205 24.63 -4.00 25.66
C LYS A 205 24.62 -3.77 27.17
N LYS A 206 25.67 -4.25 27.85
CA LYS A 206 25.90 -3.95 29.26
C LYS A 206 27.13 -3.09 29.39
N GLU A 207 27.03 -2.00 30.13
CA GLU A 207 28.15 -1.14 30.49
C GLU A 207 28.46 -1.30 31.98
N ASN A 208 29.76 -1.31 32.29
CA ASN A 208 30.23 -1.42 33.66
C ASN A 208 30.21 -0.05 34.36
N VAL A 209 29.84 -0.04 35.63
CA VAL A 209 30.06 1.08 36.53
C VAL A 209 31.31 0.82 37.33
N TYR A 210 32.22 1.79 37.34
CA TYR A 210 33.51 1.68 38.02
C TYR A 210 33.52 2.61 39.26
N ASP A 211 34.23 2.16 40.31
CA ASP A 211 34.57 3.01 41.44
C ASP A 211 35.81 3.90 41.13
N GLU A 212 36.22 4.72 42.10
CA GLU A 212 37.39 5.60 41.98
C GLU A 212 38.72 4.80 41.78
N ASN A 213 38.74 3.53 42.12
CA ASN A 213 39.87 2.60 41.96
C ASN A 213 39.74 1.73 40.69
N MET A 214 38.83 2.07 39.77
CA MET A 214 38.55 1.32 38.53
C MET A 214 38.06 -0.11 38.77
N ASN A 215 37.49 -0.44 39.94
CA ASN A 215 36.83 -1.72 40.17
C ASN A 215 35.40 -1.67 39.67
N ILE A 216 34.91 -2.76 39.08
CA ILE A 216 33.52 -2.87 38.63
C ILE A 216 32.62 -3.00 39.86
N ILE A 217 31.78 -2.01 40.11
CA ILE A 217 30.82 -1.99 41.22
C ILE A 217 29.38 -2.28 40.78
N GLY A 218 29.11 -2.34 39.46
CA GLY A 218 27.80 -2.64 38.94
C GLY A 218 27.78 -2.69 37.43
N GLN A 219 26.63 -3.01 36.88
CA GLN A 219 26.37 -2.99 35.43
C GLN A 219 25.01 -2.35 35.16
N TYR A 220 24.89 -1.65 34.04
CA TYR A 220 23.62 -1.08 33.60
C TYR A 220 23.44 -1.25 32.09
N TYR A 221 22.19 -1.13 31.63
CA TYR A 221 21.84 -1.09 30.22
C TYR A 221 21.82 0.37 29.75
N PRO A 222 22.65 0.77 28.79
CA PRO A 222 22.75 2.15 28.36
C PRO A 222 21.47 2.61 27.65
N LYS A 223 21.21 3.92 27.77
CA LYS A 223 20.16 4.58 27.02
C LYS A 223 20.75 5.11 25.72
N GLU A 224 20.26 4.59 24.61
CA GLU A 224 20.71 4.94 23.27
C GLU A 224 19.59 5.59 22.46
N LYS A 225 19.93 6.26 21.35
CA LYS A 225 18.98 6.77 20.39
C LYS A 225 18.91 5.86 19.20
N ASN A 226 17.71 5.71 18.62
CA ASN A 226 17.55 5.10 17.31
C ASN A 226 18.32 5.92 16.27
N ARG A 227 19.26 5.32 15.56
CA ARG A 227 20.15 5.99 14.60
C ARG A 227 19.72 5.80 13.15
N SER A 228 18.80 4.87 12.88
CA SER A 228 18.42 4.50 11.52
C SER A 228 16.92 4.22 11.46
N GLY A 229 16.14 5.26 11.37
CA GLY A 229 14.68 5.15 11.36
C GLY A 229 14.00 6.33 10.69
N SER A 230 14.76 7.30 10.18
CA SER A 230 14.17 8.47 9.55
C SER A 230 13.47 8.12 8.24
N PHE A 231 12.37 8.79 7.96
CA PHE A 231 11.64 8.60 6.71
C PHE A 231 11.00 9.89 6.22
N LYS A 232 10.78 9.93 4.90
CA LYS A 232 10.00 10.95 4.18
C LYS A 232 9.28 10.24 3.04
N ASP A 233 7.96 10.20 3.13
CA ASP A 233 7.09 9.55 2.16
C ASP A 233 6.10 10.56 1.59
N MET A 234 5.94 10.56 0.27
CA MET A 234 4.98 11.38 -0.44
C MET A 234 4.19 10.51 -1.41
N HIS A 235 2.88 10.63 -1.39
CA HIS A 235 1.97 9.95 -2.29
C HIS A 235 1.05 10.96 -2.95
N LEU A 236 0.91 10.88 -4.26
CA LEU A 236 -0.04 11.65 -5.05
C LEU A 236 -0.92 10.68 -5.84
N LEU A 237 -2.22 10.73 -5.62
CA LEU A 237 -3.22 9.96 -6.35
C LEU A 237 -4.14 10.91 -7.10
N GLN A 238 -4.27 10.73 -8.40
CA GLN A 238 -5.23 11.41 -9.25
C GLN A 238 -6.20 10.38 -9.82
N GLU A 239 -7.47 10.65 -9.69
CA GLU A 239 -8.56 9.84 -10.24
C GLU A 239 -9.50 10.73 -11.04
N VAL A 240 -9.85 10.28 -12.24
CA VAL A 240 -10.83 10.95 -13.09
C VAL A 240 -11.74 9.89 -13.70
N TYR A 241 -13.05 10.09 -13.61
CA TYR A 241 -14.04 9.23 -14.23
C TYR A 241 -15.02 10.04 -15.07
N TYR A 242 -15.39 9.46 -16.18
CA TYR A 242 -16.42 10.00 -17.07
C TYR A 242 -17.52 8.95 -17.26
N ASN A 243 -18.74 9.31 -16.90
CA ASN A 243 -19.93 8.46 -17.02
C ASN A 243 -20.78 8.93 -18.20
N THR A 244 -21.10 8.04 -19.13
CA THR A 244 -22.01 8.32 -20.23
C THR A 244 -23.45 7.97 -19.83
N ARG A 245 -24.42 8.62 -20.47
CA ARG A 245 -25.85 8.27 -20.30
C ARG A 245 -26.18 6.86 -20.82
N LYS A 246 -25.30 6.25 -21.60
CA LYS A 246 -25.50 4.92 -22.19
C LYS A 246 -24.97 3.77 -21.33
N GLY A 247 -24.48 4.04 -20.12
CA GLY A 247 -23.97 3.03 -19.19
C GLY A 247 -22.48 2.70 -19.37
N ASP A 248 -21.74 3.56 -20.09
CA ASP A 248 -20.28 3.46 -20.15
C ASP A 248 -19.64 4.32 -19.05
N ARG A 249 -18.61 3.80 -18.41
CA ARG A 249 -17.74 4.52 -17.49
C ARG A 249 -16.31 4.39 -17.94
N PHE A 250 -15.66 5.50 -18.19
CA PHE A 250 -14.21 5.59 -18.44
C PHE A 250 -13.51 6.07 -17.19
N GLY A 251 -12.38 5.46 -16.85
CA GLY A 251 -11.60 5.80 -15.67
C GLY A 251 -10.13 5.97 -15.98
N LEU A 252 -9.51 6.96 -15.36
CA LEU A 252 -8.07 7.16 -15.29
C LEU A 252 -7.68 7.24 -13.82
N ASN A 253 -6.79 6.36 -13.37
CA ASN A 253 -6.21 6.38 -12.04
C ASN A 253 -4.69 6.46 -12.18
N ALA A 254 -4.07 7.41 -11.52
CA ALA A 254 -2.62 7.60 -11.51
C ALA A 254 -2.13 7.80 -10.09
N TRP A 255 -1.24 6.94 -9.61
CA TRP A 255 -0.67 6.97 -8.27
C TRP A 255 0.85 7.06 -8.34
N TYR A 256 1.40 8.16 -7.86
CA TYR A 256 2.83 8.39 -7.71
C TYR A 256 3.26 8.28 -6.26
N ILE A 257 4.37 7.61 -6.01
CA ILE A 257 4.96 7.37 -4.69
C ILE A 257 6.42 7.78 -4.73
N GLN A 258 6.83 8.58 -3.78
CA GLN A 258 8.23 8.88 -3.51
C GLN A 258 8.54 8.59 -2.05
N SER A 259 9.48 7.69 -1.80
CA SER A 259 9.90 7.29 -0.46
C SER A 259 11.40 7.41 -0.30
N ASN A 260 11.82 7.91 0.87
CA ASN A 260 13.21 7.96 1.29
C ASN A 260 13.28 7.56 2.76
N ARG A 261 13.82 6.38 3.05
CA ARG A 261 13.79 5.76 4.37
C ARG A 261 15.18 5.27 4.77
N GLU A 262 15.48 5.42 6.03
CA GLU A 262 16.55 4.65 6.67
C GLU A 262 15.97 3.31 7.14
N LEU A 263 16.73 2.25 6.93
CA LEU A 263 16.34 0.91 7.34
C LEU A 263 17.01 0.59 8.69
N PRO A 264 16.23 0.14 9.69
CA PRO A 264 16.80 -0.22 10.98
C PRO A 264 17.74 -1.42 10.82
N MET A 265 18.79 -1.44 11.63
CA MET A 265 19.70 -2.55 11.79
C MET A 265 19.48 -3.18 13.16
N LEU A 266 19.95 -4.41 13.35
CA LEU A 266 19.98 -5.02 14.67
C LEU A 266 20.95 -4.25 15.56
N THR A 267 20.63 -4.09 16.84
CA THR A 267 21.47 -3.37 17.80
C THR A 267 22.85 -3.99 17.96
N THR A 268 22.97 -5.30 17.74
CA THR A 268 24.24 -6.03 17.72
C THR A 268 25.13 -5.65 16.53
N ASP A 269 24.55 -5.11 15.46
CA ASP A 269 25.29 -4.72 14.26
C ASP A 269 25.79 -3.26 14.34
N TYR A 270 25.36 -2.49 15.35
CA TYR A 270 25.95 -1.22 15.69
C TYR A 270 27.31 -1.46 16.34
N GLY A 271 28.39 -1.38 15.60
CA GLY A 271 29.73 -1.32 16.20
C GLY A 271 29.81 -0.13 17.17
N ASP A 272 30.65 -0.22 18.17
CA ASP A 272 30.62 0.69 19.34
C ASP A 272 30.80 2.17 19.03
N GLU A 273 31.37 2.58 17.89
CA GLU A 273 31.67 3.98 17.58
C GLU A 273 31.51 4.39 16.12
N ASN A 274 31.27 3.46 15.19
CA ASN A 274 31.30 3.78 13.77
C ASN A 274 29.94 4.18 13.22
N ASP A 275 29.88 5.35 12.58
CA ASP A 275 28.70 5.82 11.87
C ASP A 275 28.39 4.92 10.66
N PHE A 276 27.11 4.78 10.38
CA PHE A 276 26.62 4.07 9.21
C PHE A 276 25.43 4.81 8.58
N GLU A 277 25.20 4.59 7.29
CA GLU A 277 24.03 5.02 6.56
C GLU A 277 23.41 3.79 5.88
N ASN A 278 22.19 3.43 6.25
CA ASN A 278 21.43 2.33 5.67
C ASN A 278 20.12 2.89 5.09
N ARG A 279 20.12 3.22 3.79
CA ARG A 279 19.10 4.04 3.18
C ARG A 279 18.51 3.41 1.93
N GLN A 280 17.17 3.40 1.87
CA GLN A 280 16.40 3.02 0.69
C GLN A 280 15.64 4.23 0.15
N ARG A 281 15.69 4.41 -1.17
CA ARG A 281 14.89 5.39 -1.91
C ARG A 281 14.09 4.66 -2.97
N GLU A 282 12.81 4.98 -3.05
CA GLU A 282 11.89 4.39 -4.01
C GLU A 282 11.06 5.45 -4.70
N ASN A 283 10.96 5.36 -6.02
CA ASN A 283 10.01 6.10 -6.83
C ASN A 283 9.15 5.10 -7.59
N THR A 284 7.84 5.15 -7.38
CA THR A 284 6.90 4.25 -8.05
C THR A 284 5.78 5.07 -8.70
N PHE A 285 5.49 4.78 -9.95
CA PHE A 285 4.33 5.27 -10.68
C PHE A 285 3.42 4.09 -11.02
N ARG A 286 2.12 4.23 -10.79
CA ARG A 286 1.09 3.28 -11.16
C ARG A 286 -0.01 4.01 -11.92
N GLY A 287 -0.33 3.53 -13.11
CA GLY A 287 -1.38 4.10 -13.94
C GLY A 287 -2.36 3.03 -14.40
N ILE A 288 -3.66 3.33 -14.39
CA ILE A 288 -4.73 2.45 -14.86
C ILE A 288 -5.67 3.28 -15.73
N LEU A 289 -5.95 2.77 -16.93
CA LEU A 289 -7.07 3.18 -17.77
C LEU A 289 -8.13 2.08 -17.70
N SER A 290 -9.37 2.45 -17.52
CA SER A 290 -10.48 1.51 -17.45
C SER A 290 -11.65 1.97 -18.32
N TRP A 291 -12.35 0.99 -18.88
CA TRP A 291 -13.64 1.14 -19.50
C TRP A 291 -14.56 0.06 -18.97
N ASP A 292 -15.67 0.47 -18.38
CA ASP A 292 -16.73 -0.41 -17.90
C ASP A 292 -18.01 -0.09 -18.68
N HIS A 293 -18.63 -1.13 -19.22
CA HIS A 293 -19.94 -1.04 -19.86
C HIS A 293 -20.95 -1.90 -19.09
N MET A 294 -22.05 -1.32 -18.69
CA MET A 294 -23.10 -2.01 -17.92
C MET A 294 -24.43 -1.96 -18.64
N ARG A 295 -25.05 -3.12 -18.72
CA ARG A 295 -26.43 -3.32 -19.18
C ARG A 295 -27.21 -4.10 -18.13
N GLU A 296 -28.49 -4.24 -18.36
CA GLU A 296 -29.41 -4.89 -17.41
C GLU A 296 -28.93 -6.30 -17.00
N ASN A 297 -28.47 -7.10 -17.97
CA ASN A 297 -28.11 -8.50 -17.76
C ASN A 297 -26.63 -8.82 -17.90
N TRP A 298 -25.79 -7.85 -18.24
CA TRP A 298 -24.36 -8.09 -18.40
C TRP A 298 -23.52 -6.85 -18.11
N LYS A 299 -22.28 -7.14 -17.70
CA LYS A 299 -21.25 -6.12 -17.50
C LYS A 299 -19.98 -6.59 -18.24
N LEU A 300 -19.31 -5.64 -18.90
CA LEU A 300 -17.98 -5.84 -19.46
C LEU A 300 -17.07 -4.75 -18.94
N GLY A 301 -15.92 -5.15 -18.39
CA GLY A 301 -14.86 -4.26 -17.97
C GLY A 301 -13.57 -4.57 -18.73
N VAL A 302 -12.87 -3.54 -19.17
CA VAL A 302 -11.54 -3.64 -19.77
C VAL A 302 -10.62 -2.67 -19.06
N LYS A 303 -9.43 -3.13 -18.69
CA LYS A 303 -8.42 -2.32 -18.02
C LYS A 303 -7.07 -2.50 -18.68
N GLY A 304 -6.34 -1.40 -18.82
CA GLY A 304 -4.92 -1.39 -19.16
C GLY A 304 -4.16 -0.63 -18.10
N GLY A 305 -2.97 -1.08 -17.75
CA GLY A 305 -2.19 -0.43 -16.71
C GLY A 305 -0.68 -0.51 -16.94
N TYR A 306 0.02 0.38 -16.24
CA TYR A 306 1.47 0.46 -16.25
C TYR A 306 1.99 0.73 -14.84
N ILE A 307 3.04 0.02 -14.45
CA ILE A 307 3.76 0.25 -13.21
C ILE A 307 5.23 0.46 -13.55
N HIS A 308 5.79 1.55 -13.05
CA HIS A 308 7.22 1.81 -13.03
C HIS A 308 7.71 1.95 -11.61
N THR A 309 8.72 1.17 -11.22
CA THR A 309 9.37 1.28 -9.91
C THR A 309 10.88 1.40 -10.10
N GLU A 310 11.47 2.43 -9.51
CA GLU A 310 12.92 2.56 -9.35
C GLU A 310 13.25 2.53 -7.86
N MET A 311 14.07 1.56 -7.45
CA MET A 311 14.55 1.42 -6.08
C MET A 311 16.07 1.57 -6.04
N LYS A 312 16.56 2.34 -5.08
CA LYS A 312 17.98 2.54 -4.78
C LYS A 312 18.23 2.21 -3.32
N TYR A 313 19.17 1.33 -3.08
CA TYR A 313 19.62 0.98 -1.74
C TYR A 313 21.09 1.31 -1.61
N ASP A 314 21.45 2.08 -0.59
CA ASP A 314 22.81 2.48 -0.25
C ASP A 314 23.08 2.08 1.21
N TYR A 315 24.09 1.22 1.42
CA TYR A 315 24.66 0.92 2.72
C TYR A 315 26.10 1.40 2.76
N LYS A 316 26.39 2.27 3.72
CA LYS A 316 27.72 2.83 3.97
C LYS A 316 28.07 2.64 5.43
N ARG A 317 29.34 2.49 5.70
CA ARG A 317 29.91 2.35 7.05
C ARG A 317 31.20 3.17 7.16
N ASP A 318 31.42 3.80 8.30
CA ASP A 318 32.71 4.36 8.63
C ASP A 318 33.74 3.25 8.83
N ALA A 319 34.87 3.36 8.17
CA ALA A 319 36.01 2.42 8.29
C ALA A 319 36.91 2.69 9.50
N GLY A 320 36.51 3.59 10.41
CA GLY A 320 37.27 3.93 11.62
C GLY A 320 38.12 5.21 11.51
N ASN A 321 37.97 5.98 10.44
CA ASN A 321 38.72 7.22 10.19
C ASN A 321 37.82 8.42 9.85
N GLY A 322 36.52 8.33 10.14
CA GLY A 322 35.52 9.35 9.79
C GLY A 322 35.13 9.38 8.30
N VAL A 323 35.63 8.42 7.49
CA VAL A 323 35.32 8.35 6.05
C VAL A 323 34.28 7.27 5.79
N MET A 324 33.11 7.69 5.35
CA MET A 324 32.01 6.79 5.00
C MET A 324 32.32 6.00 3.72
N THR A 325 32.57 4.71 3.88
CA THR A 325 32.84 3.79 2.77
C THR A 325 31.56 3.10 2.32
N SER A 326 31.30 3.10 1.02
CA SER A 326 30.15 2.39 0.42
C SER A 326 30.39 0.89 0.43
N MET A 327 29.58 0.17 1.23
CA MET A 327 29.63 -1.29 1.32
C MET A 327 28.72 -1.92 0.25
N THR A 328 27.50 -1.41 0.10
CA THR A 328 26.55 -1.90 -0.88
C THR A 328 25.88 -0.72 -1.57
N ARG A 329 25.74 -0.79 -2.87
CA ARG A 329 24.95 0.14 -3.68
C ARG A 329 24.17 -0.64 -4.71
N SER A 330 22.89 -0.85 -4.45
CA SER A 330 22.00 -1.57 -5.34
C SER A 330 21.00 -0.62 -6.02
N ARG A 331 20.69 -0.90 -7.27
CA ARG A 331 19.67 -0.19 -8.05
C ARG A 331 18.85 -1.20 -8.82
N SER A 332 17.54 -1.11 -8.69
CA SER A 332 16.62 -1.90 -9.48
C SER A 332 15.59 -1.03 -10.18
N LYS A 333 15.20 -1.46 -11.37
CA LYS A 333 14.11 -0.88 -12.16
C LYS A 333 13.17 -1.99 -12.59
N VAL A 334 11.90 -1.74 -12.41
CA VAL A 334 10.82 -2.63 -12.80
C VAL A 334 9.83 -1.87 -13.64
N ASN A 335 9.51 -2.39 -14.82
CA ASN A 335 8.41 -1.92 -15.65
C ASN A 335 7.44 -3.08 -15.82
N THR A 336 6.15 -2.86 -15.55
CA THR A 336 5.10 -3.84 -15.73
C THR A 336 3.99 -3.24 -16.58
N PHE A 337 3.64 -3.91 -17.66
CA PHE A 337 2.45 -3.65 -18.45
C PHE A 337 1.37 -4.66 -18.07
N TYR A 338 0.15 -4.19 -17.97
CA TYR A 338 -0.99 -4.96 -17.50
C TYR A 338 -2.19 -4.77 -18.42
N GLY A 339 -2.86 -5.85 -18.74
CA GLY A 339 -4.14 -5.86 -19.44
C GLY A 339 -5.10 -6.81 -18.76
N GLN A 340 -6.37 -6.45 -18.63
CA GLN A 340 -7.42 -7.29 -18.05
C GLN A 340 -8.75 -7.04 -18.73
N THR A 341 -9.50 -8.14 -18.90
CA THR A 341 -10.91 -8.12 -19.31
C THR A 341 -11.72 -8.91 -18.30
N GLU A 342 -12.84 -8.36 -17.87
CA GLU A 342 -13.80 -8.99 -16.95
C GLU A 342 -15.20 -8.92 -17.55
N GLY A 343 -15.84 -10.06 -17.72
CA GLY A 343 -17.21 -10.20 -18.21
C GLY A 343 -18.12 -10.81 -17.13
N GLU A 344 -19.33 -10.30 -16.98
CA GLU A 344 -20.37 -10.85 -16.13
C GLU A 344 -21.66 -10.97 -16.94
N TYR A 345 -22.33 -12.11 -16.83
CA TYR A 345 -23.59 -12.36 -17.49
C TYR A 345 -24.60 -12.99 -16.53
N TYR A 346 -25.74 -12.34 -16.36
CA TYR A 346 -26.82 -12.75 -15.48
C TYR A 346 -27.94 -13.41 -16.27
N ILE A 347 -28.35 -14.62 -15.90
CA ILE A 347 -29.54 -15.28 -16.43
C ILE A 347 -30.61 -15.25 -15.33
N GLY A 348 -31.54 -14.34 -15.49
CA GLY A 348 -32.54 -14.02 -14.47
C GLY A 348 -31.89 -13.63 -13.13
N LYS A 349 -32.50 -14.05 -12.01
CA LYS A 349 -31.99 -13.75 -10.65
C LYS A 349 -31.25 -14.92 -10.03
N LYS A 350 -31.00 -16.00 -10.77
CA LYS A 350 -30.49 -17.27 -10.20
C LYS A 350 -29.12 -17.70 -10.69
N TRP A 351 -28.67 -17.19 -11.83
CA TRP A 351 -27.40 -17.58 -12.42
C TRP A 351 -26.52 -16.37 -12.70
N LEU A 352 -25.24 -16.52 -12.41
CA LEU A 352 -24.19 -15.59 -12.79
C LEU A 352 -23.02 -16.37 -13.41
N PHE A 353 -22.66 -15.97 -14.61
CA PHE A 353 -21.44 -16.44 -15.29
C PHE A 353 -20.43 -15.32 -15.29
N THR A 354 -19.17 -15.63 -14.96
CA THR A 354 -18.07 -14.67 -15.03
C THR A 354 -16.96 -15.21 -15.91
N LEU A 355 -16.30 -14.31 -16.61
CA LEU A 355 -15.11 -14.58 -17.40
C LEU A 355 -14.07 -13.51 -17.06
N ASN A 356 -12.87 -13.92 -16.67
CA ASN A 356 -11.75 -13.02 -16.43
C ASN A 356 -10.55 -13.49 -17.24
N ALA A 357 -9.86 -12.57 -17.87
CA ALA A 357 -8.59 -12.80 -18.53
C ALA A 357 -7.63 -11.67 -18.20
N SER A 358 -6.39 -11.97 -17.90
CA SER A 358 -5.35 -10.95 -17.67
C SER A 358 -4.00 -11.36 -18.22
N ALA A 359 -3.23 -10.37 -18.59
CA ALA A 359 -1.85 -10.49 -19.02
C ALA A 359 -0.97 -9.47 -18.29
N HIS A 360 0.19 -9.93 -17.83
CA HIS A 360 1.23 -9.09 -17.27
C HIS A 360 2.53 -9.31 -18.01
N GLN A 361 3.19 -8.24 -18.40
CA GLN A 361 4.53 -8.26 -18.97
C GLN A 361 5.46 -7.49 -18.05
N HIS A 362 6.42 -8.16 -17.44
CA HIS A 362 7.40 -7.58 -16.54
C HIS A 362 8.74 -7.47 -17.22
N PHE A 363 9.41 -6.33 -17.03
CA PHE A 363 10.80 -6.10 -17.37
C PHE A 363 11.52 -5.67 -16.10
N VAL A 364 12.50 -6.44 -15.69
CA VAL A 364 13.22 -6.25 -14.44
C VAL A 364 14.70 -6.06 -14.74
N GLU A 365 15.28 -4.98 -14.24
CA GLU A 365 16.70 -4.70 -14.27
C GLU A 365 17.20 -4.49 -12.84
N SER A 366 18.23 -5.21 -12.45
CA SER A 366 18.91 -5.01 -11.16
C SER A 366 20.42 -4.92 -11.37
N ARG A 367 21.06 -3.97 -10.68
CA ARG A 367 22.49 -3.75 -10.71
C ARG A 367 23.00 -3.49 -9.32
N ASP A 368 24.03 -4.23 -8.93
CA ASP A 368 24.75 -4.04 -7.69
C ASP A 368 26.17 -3.54 -7.98
N LYS A 369 26.54 -2.39 -7.42
CA LYS A 369 27.77 -1.67 -7.77
C LYS A 369 28.73 -1.77 -6.64
N ASN A 370 29.12 -2.55 -5.95
CA ASN A 370 30.23 -2.52 -4.95
C ASN A 370 30.56 -3.91 -4.41
N ILE A 371 30.27 -4.95 -5.17
CA ILE A 371 30.80 -6.27 -4.84
C ILE A 371 32.30 -6.25 -5.14
N ILE A 372 33.09 -6.39 -4.09
CA ILE A 372 34.54 -6.61 -4.21
C ILE A 372 34.71 -8.10 -4.47
N ARG A 373 35.27 -8.49 -5.61
CA ARG A 373 35.64 -9.86 -5.91
C ARG A 373 36.84 -10.27 -5.05
N GLN A 374 37.04 -11.57 -4.88
CA GLN A 374 38.21 -12.12 -4.17
C GLN A 374 39.56 -11.70 -4.79
N ASP A 375 39.58 -11.31 -6.06
CA ASP A 375 40.72 -10.75 -6.77
C ASP A 375 40.94 -9.23 -6.54
N GLY A 376 40.16 -8.59 -5.66
CA GLY A 376 40.25 -7.18 -5.35
C GLY A 376 39.57 -6.26 -6.37
N ASN A 377 39.04 -6.78 -7.49
CA ASN A 377 38.36 -5.98 -8.52
C ASN A 377 36.90 -5.75 -8.16
N LYS A 378 36.44 -4.52 -8.37
CA LYS A 378 35.00 -4.19 -8.23
C LYS A 378 34.21 -4.80 -9.39
N ALA A 379 33.29 -5.71 -9.09
CA ALA A 379 32.37 -6.25 -10.08
C ALA A 379 31.03 -5.52 -10.02
N ILE A 380 30.49 -5.18 -11.20
CA ILE A 380 29.07 -4.86 -11.33
C ILE A 380 28.36 -6.19 -11.55
N VAL A 381 27.60 -6.63 -10.55
CA VAL A 381 26.71 -7.78 -10.71
C VAL A 381 25.31 -7.25 -11.00
N GLY A 382 24.69 -7.77 -12.04
CA GLY A 382 23.36 -7.36 -12.42
C GLY A 382 22.71 -8.38 -13.33
N TYR A 383 21.40 -8.27 -13.44
CA TYR A 383 20.61 -9.03 -14.41
C TYR A 383 19.52 -8.16 -15.03
N SER A 384 19.11 -8.54 -16.24
CA SER A 384 17.94 -8.02 -16.91
C SER A 384 17.09 -9.22 -17.37
N LYS A 385 15.84 -9.25 -16.97
CA LYS A 385 14.91 -10.36 -17.24
C LYS A 385 13.55 -9.84 -17.62
N GLY A 386 12.92 -10.49 -18.61
CA GLY A 386 11.51 -10.34 -18.94
C GLY A 386 10.72 -11.56 -18.46
N ARG A 387 9.48 -11.35 -18.01
CA ARG A 387 8.54 -12.42 -17.66
C ARG A 387 7.14 -12.03 -18.11
N THR A 388 6.49 -12.96 -18.80
CA THR A 388 5.08 -12.85 -19.17
C THR A 388 4.27 -13.76 -18.27
N GLU A 389 3.16 -13.27 -17.78
CA GLU A 389 2.20 -14.04 -17.00
C GLU A 389 0.83 -13.86 -17.64
N LEU A 390 0.17 -14.97 -17.95
CA LEU A 390 -1.18 -15.01 -18.50
C LEU A 390 -2.07 -15.73 -17.49
N SER A 391 -3.26 -15.23 -17.26
CA SER A 391 -4.23 -15.93 -16.45
C SER A 391 -5.63 -15.79 -17.03
N GLY A 392 -6.38 -16.88 -16.95
CA GLY A 392 -7.78 -16.93 -17.35
C GLY A 392 -8.61 -17.64 -16.27
N SER A 393 -9.79 -17.15 -15.99
CA SER A 393 -10.73 -17.83 -15.12
C SER A 393 -12.17 -17.69 -15.62
N THR A 394 -12.95 -18.72 -15.41
CA THR A 394 -14.41 -18.69 -15.66
C THR A 394 -15.12 -19.25 -14.43
N SER A 395 -16.28 -18.71 -14.12
CA SER A 395 -17.11 -19.25 -13.06
C SER A 395 -18.59 -19.29 -13.44
N ALA A 396 -19.27 -20.27 -12.88
CA ALA A 396 -20.72 -20.38 -12.90
C ALA A 396 -21.21 -20.40 -11.45
N LYS A 397 -22.12 -19.49 -11.11
CA LYS A 397 -22.73 -19.38 -9.78
C LYS A 397 -24.24 -19.55 -9.91
N TRP A 398 -24.78 -20.38 -9.06
CA TRP A 398 -26.21 -20.69 -9.04
C TRP A 398 -26.79 -20.46 -7.64
N GLN A 399 -27.84 -19.68 -7.56
CA GLN A 399 -28.56 -19.37 -6.32
C GLN A 399 -30.05 -19.56 -6.53
N PRO A 400 -30.56 -20.78 -6.32
CA PRO A 400 -31.99 -21.08 -6.52
C PRO A 400 -32.89 -20.36 -5.52
N ASN A 401 -32.39 -20.13 -4.30
CA ASN A 401 -33.08 -19.44 -3.21
C ASN A 401 -32.05 -18.77 -2.27
N ASP A 402 -32.53 -18.05 -1.25
CA ASP A 402 -31.67 -17.29 -0.33
C ASP A 402 -30.84 -18.15 0.63
N ARG A 403 -31.13 -19.47 0.72
CA ARG A 403 -30.45 -20.39 1.64
C ARG A 403 -29.40 -21.26 0.95
N MET A 404 -29.48 -21.39 -0.35
CA MET A 404 -28.60 -22.27 -1.12
C MET A 404 -27.89 -21.50 -2.21
N GLY A 405 -26.59 -21.70 -2.33
CA GLY A 405 -25.76 -21.19 -3.39
C GLY A 405 -24.64 -22.18 -3.74
N MET A 406 -24.36 -22.33 -5.01
CA MET A 406 -23.30 -23.16 -5.55
C MET A 406 -22.42 -22.34 -6.48
N SER A 407 -21.12 -22.57 -6.43
CA SER A 407 -20.14 -21.94 -7.31
C SER A 407 -19.17 -22.97 -7.85
N VAL A 408 -18.96 -22.95 -9.16
CA VAL A 408 -17.90 -23.70 -9.83
C VAL A 408 -16.98 -22.70 -10.49
N VAL A 409 -15.68 -22.88 -10.28
CA VAL A 409 -14.64 -22.00 -10.81
C VAL A 409 -13.59 -22.84 -11.49
N LEU A 410 -13.21 -22.45 -12.70
CA LEU A 410 -12.09 -23.01 -13.44
C LEU A 410 -11.09 -21.88 -13.67
N ARG A 411 -9.80 -22.18 -13.49
CA ARG A 411 -8.72 -21.23 -13.69
C ARG A 411 -7.51 -21.92 -14.31
N GLU A 412 -6.86 -21.19 -15.19
CA GLU A 412 -5.56 -21.53 -15.76
C GLU A 412 -4.62 -20.34 -15.66
N GLU A 413 -3.35 -20.62 -15.41
CA GLU A 413 -2.29 -19.62 -15.28
C GLU A 413 -1.00 -20.16 -15.90
N MET A 414 -0.34 -19.34 -16.74
CA MET A 414 0.92 -19.63 -17.42
C MET A 414 1.96 -18.54 -17.13
#